data_6fd5bd43824659f07e6d0360f26abf3a
#
_entry.id   6fd5bd43824659f07e6d0360f26abf3a
#
_cell.length_a   1.000
_cell.length_b   1.000
_cell.length_c   1.000
_cell.angle_alpha   90.00
_cell.angle_beta   90.00
_cell.angle_gamma   90.00
#
_symmetry.space_group_name_H-M   'P 1'
#
loop_
_entity.id
_entity.type
_entity.pdbx_description
1 polymer ?
#
loop_
_entity_poly.entity_id
_entity_poly.type
_entity_poly.pdbx_seq_one_letter_code
_entity_poly.pdbx_strand_id
1 'polypeptide(L)'
;VRNVHTQGSGGPDGRGGVRRNDWLTVSGGKIGIEQGIGHQLGNAVDAPVLILKSSIGNRSLGWDLLPPGSPRHEVESTDKKSGKKVILVTPAHKDAVRYPSWTKGEVPEPPSHTWHAGLQYLGDVARAKKVLSELDKHYPGAKKYEVAGFLWWQGDKDRYNTAHSAMYGKNLNQLFKALRKEFNAPKAKMVVATLGQTNKDSATGNEKMIIDGMFAFGDSHKGEAAVVYTNPISMGSSSNAHYGGNAKTYMNVGLAMG
;
A
#
# COMPACT_ATOMS: atom_id res chain seq x y z
N VAL A 1 -20.91 -6.13 7.81
CA VAL A 1 -19.72 -5.86 7.00
C VAL A 1 -19.39 -7.06 6.12
N ARG A 2 -19.22 -6.83 4.84
CA ARG A 2 -18.77 -7.84 3.88
C ARG A 2 -17.25 -7.69 3.68
N ASN A 3 -16.55 -8.82 3.54
CA ASN A 3 -15.11 -8.86 3.32
C ASN A 3 -14.78 -9.59 2.03
N VAL A 4 -14.22 -8.87 1.07
CA VAL A 4 -13.79 -9.42 -0.22
C VAL A 4 -12.28 -9.19 -0.36
N HIS A 5 -11.54 -10.27 -0.56
CA HIS A 5 -10.09 -10.20 -0.78
C HIS A 5 -9.73 -10.72 -2.17
N THR A 6 -9.13 -9.86 -2.97
CA THR A 6 -8.51 -10.23 -4.23
C THR A 6 -6.99 -10.31 -4.06
N GLN A 7 -6.39 -11.30 -4.69
CA GLN A 7 -4.93 -11.48 -4.67
C GLN A 7 -4.45 -11.97 -6.04
N GLY A 8 -3.40 -11.37 -6.54
CA GLY A 8 -2.77 -11.77 -7.78
C GLY A 8 -1.43 -11.08 -7.99
N SER A 9 -0.59 -11.64 -8.83
CA SER A 9 0.72 -11.07 -9.18
C SER A 9 0.71 -10.56 -10.61
N GLY A 10 1.29 -9.39 -10.83
CA GLY A 10 1.39 -8.76 -12.13
C GLY A 10 0.20 -7.89 -12.51
N GLY A 11 0.12 -7.56 -13.80
CA GLY A 11 -0.86 -6.63 -14.36
C GLY A 11 -2.30 -7.15 -14.44
N PRO A 12 -3.17 -6.46 -15.22
CA PRO A 12 -4.57 -6.83 -15.37
C PRO A 12 -4.79 -8.27 -15.86
N ASP A 13 -3.93 -8.74 -16.76
CA ASP A 13 -3.95 -10.11 -17.30
C ASP A 13 -3.16 -11.10 -16.44
N GLY A 14 -2.61 -10.63 -15.31
CA GLY A 14 -1.84 -11.44 -14.38
C GLY A 14 -2.69 -12.49 -13.67
N ARG A 15 -2.03 -13.57 -13.23
CA ARG A 15 -2.70 -14.63 -12.45
C ARG A 15 -3.23 -14.08 -11.13
N GLY A 16 -4.46 -14.43 -10.80
CA GLY A 16 -5.08 -14.05 -9.54
C GLY A 16 -6.60 -13.96 -9.63
N GLY A 17 -7.21 -13.61 -8.50
CA GLY A 17 -8.67 -13.48 -8.40
C GLY A 17 -9.14 -13.34 -6.97
N VAL A 18 -10.43 -13.51 -6.75
CA VAL A 18 -11.07 -13.49 -5.44
C VAL A 18 -10.59 -14.69 -4.62
N ARG A 19 -10.01 -14.45 -3.46
CA ARG A 19 -9.53 -15.44 -2.49
C ARG A 19 -10.46 -15.60 -1.31
N ARG A 20 -11.19 -14.55 -0.98
CA ARG A 20 -12.20 -14.52 0.08
C ARG A 20 -13.39 -13.70 -0.38
N ASN A 21 -14.58 -14.16 -0.09
CA ASN A 21 -15.84 -13.48 -0.37
C ASN A 21 -16.88 -13.95 0.65
N ASP A 22 -16.87 -13.41 1.84
CA ASP A 22 -17.70 -13.80 2.97
C ASP A 22 -18.11 -12.60 3.85
N TRP A 23 -18.97 -12.86 4.80
CA TRP A 23 -19.20 -11.92 5.89
C TRP A 23 -17.98 -11.86 6.80
N LEU A 24 -17.69 -10.66 7.32
CA LEU A 24 -16.56 -10.50 8.22
C LEU A 24 -16.76 -11.34 9.48
N THR A 25 -15.92 -12.34 9.65
CA THR A 25 -15.95 -13.26 10.77
C THR A 25 -14.55 -13.56 11.27
N VAL A 26 -14.43 -13.88 12.56
CA VAL A 26 -13.19 -14.40 13.13
C VAL A 26 -13.17 -15.91 12.90
N SER A 27 -12.65 -16.34 11.78
CA SER A 27 -12.56 -17.76 11.42
C SER A 27 -11.23 -18.09 10.73
N GLY A 28 -10.75 -19.31 10.93
CA GLY A 28 -9.50 -19.81 10.34
C GLY A 28 -8.25 -19.42 11.11
N GLY A 29 -7.10 -19.90 10.66
CA GLY A 29 -5.79 -19.74 11.32
C GLY A 29 -5.03 -18.45 10.97
N LYS A 30 -5.66 -17.47 10.30
CA LYS A 30 -5.00 -16.20 9.90
C LYS A 30 -5.92 -15.03 10.15
N ILE A 31 -5.35 -13.93 10.64
CA ILE A 31 -6.03 -12.66 10.84
C ILE A 31 -5.39 -11.58 9.94
N GLY A 32 -6.20 -10.62 9.48
CA GLY A 32 -5.76 -9.39 8.85
C GLY A 32 -6.37 -8.17 9.55
N ILE A 33 -5.94 -6.98 9.13
CA ILE A 33 -6.44 -5.71 9.70
C ILE A 33 -7.93 -5.49 9.42
N GLU A 34 -8.48 -6.13 8.40
CA GLU A 34 -9.89 -6.01 8.01
C GLU A 34 -10.87 -6.37 9.15
N GLN A 35 -10.45 -7.19 10.12
CA GLN A 35 -11.27 -7.51 11.29
C GLN A 35 -11.51 -6.28 12.17
N GLY A 36 -10.45 -5.58 12.54
CA GLY A 36 -10.55 -4.36 13.34
C GLY A 36 -11.23 -3.22 12.58
N ILE A 37 -10.87 -3.02 11.33
CA ILE A 37 -11.47 -2.02 10.44
C ILE A 37 -12.99 -2.26 10.36
N GLY A 38 -13.40 -3.48 10.06
CA GLY A 38 -14.81 -3.80 9.89
C GLY A 38 -15.62 -3.73 11.18
N HIS A 39 -14.99 -3.99 12.32
CA HIS A 39 -15.61 -3.77 13.62
C HIS A 39 -15.94 -2.29 13.84
N GLN A 40 -14.96 -1.39 13.62
CA GLN A 40 -15.16 0.04 13.77
C GLN A 40 -16.16 0.61 12.77
N LEU A 41 -15.98 0.35 11.47
CA LEU A 41 -16.87 0.85 10.44
C LEU A 41 -18.28 0.28 10.57
N GLY A 42 -18.43 -0.99 10.96
CA GLY A 42 -19.73 -1.63 11.17
C GLY A 42 -20.52 -1.02 12.33
N ASN A 43 -19.84 -0.47 13.34
CA ASN A 43 -20.46 0.22 14.47
C ASN A 43 -20.71 1.71 14.18
N ALA A 44 -19.89 2.35 13.36
CA ALA A 44 -19.94 3.78 13.13
C ALA A 44 -20.85 4.18 11.96
N VAL A 45 -21.09 3.27 11.00
CA VAL A 45 -21.80 3.57 9.76
C VAL A 45 -23.10 2.79 9.70
N ASP A 46 -24.24 3.50 9.72
CA ASP A 46 -25.57 2.91 9.53
C ASP A 46 -25.87 2.69 8.03
N ALA A 47 -25.02 1.88 7.41
CA ALA A 47 -25.15 1.45 6.00
C ALA A 47 -24.40 0.13 5.77
N PRO A 48 -24.74 -0.60 4.69
CA PRO A 48 -23.97 -1.76 4.26
C PRO A 48 -22.51 -1.39 3.96
N VAL A 49 -21.56 -2.08 4.60
CA VAL A 49 -20.11 -1.85 4.43
C VAL A 49 -19.48 -3.01 3.69
N LEU A 50 -18.73 -2.71 2.63
CA LEU A 50 -17.86 -3.64 1.91
C LEU A 50 -16.40 -3.25 2.12
N ILE A 51 -15.61 -4.12 2.74
CA ILE A 51 -14.15 -4.02 2.74
C ILE A 51 -13.62 -4.82 1.55
N LEU A 52 -13.05 -4.11 0.58
CA LEU A 52 -12.40 -4.71 -0.57
C LEU A 52 -10.89 -4.63 -0.44
N LYS A 53 -10.26 -5.74 -0.11
CA LYS A 53 -8.81 -5.86 0.02
C LYS A 53 -8.22 -6.35 -1.30
N SER A 54 -7.28 -5.60 -1.87
CA SER A 54 -6.45 -6.03 -2.99
C SER A 54 -4.98 -5.93 -2.56
N SER A 55 -4.33 -7.06 -2.33
CA SER A 55 -2.98 -7.07 -1.79
C SER A 55 -2.23 -8.36 -2.07
N ILE A 56 -0.93 -8.23 -2.22
CA ILE A 56 0.03 -9.33 -2.24
C ILE A 56 1.30 -8.90 -1.51
N GLY A 57 1.97 -9.83 -0.83
CA GLY A 57 3.19 -9.55 -0.07
C GLY A 57 4.39 -9.16 -0.94
N ASN A 58 5.38 -8.54 -0.29
CA ASN A 58 6.69 -8.21 -0.87
C ASN A 58 6.61 -7.28 -2.10
N ARG A 59 5.79 -6.23 -2.03
CA ARG A 59 5.65 -5.19 -3.07
C ARG A 59 6.04 -3.83 -2.53
N SER A 60 6.79 -3.08 -3.32
CA SER A 60 7.22 -1.71 -3.02
C SER A 60 6.30 -0.68 -3.67
N LEU A 61 6.11 0.46 -3.01
CA LEU A 61 5.43 1.62 -3.60
C LEU A 61 6.32 2.30 -4.65
N GLY A 62 7.65 2.26 -4.45
CA GLY A 62 8.61 2.86 -5.37
C GLY A 62 8.82 2.11 -6.70
N TRP A 63 8.27 0.88 -6.81
CA TRP A 63 8.40 0.07 -8.03
C TRP A 63 7.12 -0.68 -8.39
N ASP A 64 6.77 -1.72 -7.63
CA ASP A 64 5.68 -2.64 -7.98
C ASP A 64 4.31 -1.93 -8.04
N LEU A 65 4.07 -1.06 -7.06
CA LEU A 65 2.83 -0.32 -6.86
C LEU A 65 2.93 1.14 -7.29
N LEU A 66 3.96 1.50 -8.06
CA LEU A 66 4.18 2.88 -8.50
C LEU A 66 2.97 3.38 -9.30
N PRO A 67 2.27 4.42 -8.82
CA PRO A 67 0.99 4.83 -9.42
C PRO A 67 1.17 5.58 -10.74
N PRO A 68 0.15 5.61 -11.61
CA PRO A 68 0.17 6.41 -12.83
C PRO A 68 0.49 7.89 -12.58
N GLY A 69 1.29 8.48 -13.48
CA GLY A 69 1.73 9.86 -13.36
C GLY A 69 2.96 10.07 -12.48
N SER A 70 3.55 9.00 -11.92
CA SER A 70 4.84 9.10 -11.23
C SER A 70 5.97 9.30 -12.25
N PRO A 71 6.74 10.41 -12.16
CA PRO A 71 7.90 10.64 -13.02
C PRO A 71 9.15 9.96 -12.45
N ARG A 72 10.23 9.95 -13.22
CA ARG A 72 11.57 9.65 -12.70
C ARG A 72 12.00 10.72 -11.71
N HIS A 73 12.72 10.30 -10.68
CA HIS A 73 13.33 11.21 -9.73
C HIS A 73 14.79 10.89 -9.52
N GLU A 74 15.57 11.92 -9.21
CA GLU A 74 16.95 11.83 -8.79
C GLU A 74 17.02 11.97 -7.28
N VAL A 75 17.77 11.08 -6.64
CA VAL A 75 17.94 11.02 -5.19
C VAL A 75 19.42 10.96 -4.85
N GLU A 76 19.91 11.93 -4.08
CA GLU A 76 21.27 11.87 -3.53
C GLU A 76 21.39 10.69 -2.55
N SER A 77 22.47 9.95 -2.67
CA SER A 77 22.77 8.79 -1.83
C SER A 77 24.27 8.63 -1.65
N THR A 78 24.64 7.70 -0.80
CA THR A 78 26.04 7.28 -0.64
C THR A 78 26.13 5.80 -1.02
N ASP A 79 26.99 5.48 -1.95
CA ASP A 79 27.30 4.10 -2.30
C ASP A 79 27.93 3.38 -1.12
N LYS A 80 27.31 2.32 -0.67
CA LYS A 80 27.72 1.60 0.55
C LYS A 80 29.06 0.90 0.44
N LYS A 81 29.53 0.60 -0.78
CA LYS A 81 30.79 -0.11 -1.00
C LYS A 81 31.96 0.86 -1.09
N SER A 82 31.80 1.94 -1.84
CA SER A 82 32.85 2.92 -2.08
C SER A 82 32.84 4.11 -1.13
N GLY A 83 31.77 4.35 -0.38
CA GLY A 83 31.56 5.54 0.44
C GLY A 83 31.37 6.84 -0.36
N LYS A 84 31.31 6.78 -1.68
CA LYS A 84 31.20 7.96 -2.54
C LYS A 84 29.75 8.42 -2.65
N LYS A 85 29.56 9.74 -2.78
CA LYS A 85 28.25 10.31 -3.13
C LYS A 85 27.88 9.89 -4.55
N VAL A 86 26.64 9.45 -4.72
CA VAL A 86 26.02 9.05 -5.99
C VAL A 86 24.64 9.65 -6.11
N ILE A 87 24.15 9.78 -7.31
CA ILE A 87 22.76 10.11 -7.58
C ILE A 87 22.06 8.84 -8.07
N LEU A 88 21.04 8.40 -7.35
CA LEU A 88 20.17 7.31 -7.75
C LEU A 88 19.00 7.85 -8.55
N VAL A 89 18.59 7.12 -9.58
CA VAL A 89 17.40 7.44 -10.39
C VAL A 89 16.32 6.41 -10.07
N THR A 90 15.11 6.89 -9.75
CA THR A 90 13.92 6.04 -9.63
C THR A 90 13.18 5.97 -10.97
N PRO A 91 12.45 4.88 -11.25
CA PRO A 91 11.69 4.75 -12.48
C PRO A 91 10.49 5.71 -12.52
N ALA A 92 10.03 6.04 -13.72
CA ALA A 92 8.68 6.52 -13.96
C ALA A 92 7.69 5.33 -14.03
N HIS A 93 6.40 5.61 -13.86
CA HIS A 93 5.37 4.60 -14.09
C HIS A 93 5.46 4.05 -15.52
N LYS A 94 5.43 2.73 -15.66
CA LYS A 94 5.63 1.95 -16.90
C LYS A 94 7.06 1.85 -17.41
N ASP A 95 8.07 2.42 -16.73
CA ASP A 95 9.45 2.16 -17.11
C ASP A 95 9.75 0.65 -17.04
N ALA A 96 10.17 0.08 -18.16
CA ALA A 96 10.54 -1.31 -18.29
C ALA A 96 12.06 -1.44 -18.10
N VAL A 97 12.50 -1.56 -16.86
CA VAL A 97 13.90 -1.69 -16.46
C VAL A 97 14.09 -2.87 -15.52
N ARG A 98 15.28 -3.44 -15.50
CA ARG A 98 15.57 -4.64 -14.69
C ARG A 98 15.60 -4.35 -13.18
N TYR A 99 16.13 -3.21 -12.80
CA TYR A 99 16.31 -2.81 -11.41
C TYR A 99 15.39 -1.66 -11.05
N PRO A 100 14.85 -1.64 -9.83
CA PRO A 100 13.91 -0.62 -9.38
C PRO A 100 14.55 0.76 -9.12
N SER A 101 15.88 0.87 -9.18
CA SER A 101 16.65 2.12 -9.21
C SER A 101 18.05 1.85 -9.75
N TRP A 102 18.72 2.88 -10.30
CA TRP A 102 20.06 2.79 -10.88
C TRP A 102 20.85 4.07 -10.61
N THR A 103 22.17 4.03 -10.78
CA THR A 103 23.03 5.22 -10.66
C THR A 103 22.88 6.11 -11.90
N LYS A 104 22.77 7.43 -11.69
CA LYS A 104 22.72 8.41 -12.79
C LYS A 104 23.93 8.28 -13.68
N GLY A 105 23.69 8.24 -14.98
CA GLY A 105 24.72 8.00 -16.00
C GLY A 105 24.86 6.54 -16.43
N GLU A 106 24.35 5.60 -15.64
CA GLU A 106 24.22 4.21 -16.07
C GLU A 106 23.00 4.05 -16.97
N VAL A 107 23.11 3.18 -17.98
CA VAL A 107 21.96 2.77 -18.79
C VAL A 107 21.27 1.62 -18.08
N PRO A 108 20.01 1.78 -17.67
CA PRO A 108 19.32 0.68 -16.98
C PRO A 108 19.13 -0.49 -17.96
N GLU A 109 19.47 -1.69 -17.49
CA GLU A 109 19.25 -2.91 -18.27
C GLU A 109 17.74 -3.13 -18.51
N PRO A 110 17.35 -3.65 -19.69
CA PRO A 110 15.98 -4.05 -19.94
C PRO A 110 15.58 -5.19 -18.97
N PRO A 111 14.29 -5.33 -18.65
CA PRO A 111 13.84 -6.39 -17.74
C PRO A 111 14.08 -7.77 -18.35
N SER A 112 14.41 -8.74 -17.50
CA SER A 112 14.52 -10.16 -17.89
C SER A 112 13.16 -10.82 -18.15
N HIS A 113 12.06 -10.12 -17.88
CA HIS A 113 10.67 -10.57 -18.00
C HIS A 113 9.77 -9.34 -18.22
N THR A 114 8.49 -9.54 -18.44
CA THR A 114 7.52 -8.48 -18.80
C THR A 114 7.16 -7.53 -17.64
N TRP A 115 7.91 -7.53 -16.53
CA TRP A 115 7.65 -6.65 -15.40
C TRP A 115 8.10 -5.22 -15.68
N HIS A 116 7.28 -4.25 -15.29
CA HIS A 116 7.59 -2.82 -15.36
C HIS A 116 7.11 -2.09 -14.10
N ALA A 117 7.57 -0.86 -13.91
CA ALA A 117 7.15 -0.02 -12.79
C ALA A 117 5.63 0.18 -12.78
N GLY A 118 4.98 -0.14 -11.66
CA GLY A 118 3.55 -0.01 -11.48
C GLY A 118 2.71 -1.18 -12.01
N LEU A 119 3.32 -2.26 -12.49
CA LEU A 119 2.56 -3.39 -13.04
C LEU A 119 1.61 -4.00 -11.99
N GLN A 120 2.06 -4.16 -10.76
CA GLN A 120 1.21 -4.67 -9.66
C GLN A 120 0.06 -3.71 -9.34
N TYR A 121 0.31 -2.39 -9.34
CA TYR A 121 -0.75 -1.39 -9.17
C TYR A 121 -1.87 -1.58 -10.20
N LEU A 122 -1.51 -1.71 -11.49
CA LEU A 122 -2.48 -1.90 -12.56
C LEU A 122 -3.31 -3.17 -12.35
N GLY A 123 -2.67 -4.25 -11.94
CA GLY A 123 -3.36 -5.51 -11.67
C GLY A 123 -4.27 -5.47 -10.44
N ASP A 124 -3.83 -4.82 -9.36
CA ASP A 124 -4.65 -4.69 -8.14
C ASP A 124 -5.88 -3.82 -8.38
N VAL A 125 -5.72 -2.70 -9.09
CA VAL A 125 -6.83 -1.83 -9.49
C VAL A 125 -7.80 -2.57 -10.41
N ALA A 126 -7.32 -3.31 -11.41
CA ALA A 126 -8.17 -4.07 -12.33
C ALA A 126 -8.99 -5.14 -11.59
N ARG A 127 -8.37 -5.88 -10.67
CA ARG A 127 -9.06 -6.88 -9.84
C ARG A 127 -10.11 -6.24 -8.92
N ALA A 128 -9.80 -5.10 -8.30
CA ALA A 128 -10.76 -4.38 -7.48
C ALA A 128 -11.95 -3.87 -8.30
N LYS A 129 -11.70 -3.26 -9.46
CA LYS A 129 -12.76 -2.81 -10.38
C LYS A 129 -13.65 -3.97 -10.86
N LYS A 130 -13.06 -5.14 -11.12
CA LYS A 130 -13.83 -6.34 -11.47
C LYS A 130 -14.80 -6.75 -10.37
N VAL A 131 -14.35 -6.75 -9.10
CA VAL A 131 -15.27 -7.02 -7.96
C VAL A 131 -16.39 -6.00 -7.91
N LEU A 132 -16.10 -4.72 -8.09
CA LEU A 132 -17.11 -3.66 -8.03
C LEU A 132 -18.08 -3.69 -9.22
N SER A 133 -17.65 -4.15 -10.39
CA SER A 133 -18.54 -4.35 -11.55
C SER A 133 -19.47 -5.55 -11.41
N GLU A 134 -19.11 -6.51 -10.53
CA GLU A 134 -19.89 -7.70 -10.18
C GLU A 134 -20.47 -7.59 -8.76
N LEU A 135 -20.86 -6.39 -8.33
CA LEU A 135 -21.15 -6.06 -6.92
C LEU A 135 -22.18 -7.01 -6.28
N ASP A 136 -23.26 -7.29 -6.93
CA ASP A 136 -24.33 -8.18 -6.41
C ASP A 136 -23.83 -9.60 -6.10
N LYS A 137 -22.87 -10.08 -6.88
CA LYS A 137 -22.20 -11.37 -6.66
C LYS A 137 -21.33 -11.38 -5.38
N HIS A 138 -20.79 -10.22 -5.00
CA HIS A 138 -19.88 -10.06 -3.86
C HIS A 138 -20.56 -9.50 -2.63
N TYR A 139 -21.62 -8.74 -2.82
CA TYR A 139 -22.50 -8.24 -1.75
C TYR A 139 -23.96 -8.44 -2.21
N PRO A 140 -24.60 -9.58 -1.86
CA PRO A 140 -25.94 -9.93 -2.34
C PRO A 140 -26.96 -8.81 -2.10
N GLY A 141 -27.71 -8.46 -3.15
CA GLY A 141 -28.70 -7.40 -3.12
C GLY A 141 -28.16 -5.96 -3.32
N ALA A 142 -26.84 -5.76 -3.35
CA ALA A 142 -26.28 -4.44 -3.59
C ALA A 142 -26.28 -4.10 -5.09
N LYS A 143 -26.90 -2.96 -5.44
CA LYS A 143 -27.00 -2.45 -6.84
C LYS A 143 -26.09 -1.27 -7.14
N LYS A 144 -25.61 -0.58 -6.11
CA LYS A 144 -24.74 0.59 -6.22
C LYS A 144 -23.79 0.65 -5.03
N TYR A 145 -22.71 1.39 -5.17
CA TYR A 145 -21.75 1.62 -4.11
C TYR A 145 -21.19 3.05 -4.17
N GLU A 146 -20.61 3.46 -3.07
CA GLU A 146 -19.75 4.62 -2.96
C GLU A 146 -18.40 4.18 -2.40
N VAL A 147 -17.30 4.72 -2.93
CA VAL A 147 -15.96 4.49 -2.37
C VAL A 147 -15.71 5.58 -1.34
N ALA A 148 -15.89 5.24 -0.07
CA ALA A 148 -15.74 6.18 1.05
C ALA A 148 -14.27 6.50 1.36
N GLY A 149 -13.37 5.52 1.17
CA GLY A 149 -11.95 5.74 1.46
C GLY A 149 -11.04 4.59 1.05
N PHE A 150 -9.75 4.85 1.23
CA PHE A 150 -8.64 3.92 0.98
C PHE A 150 -7.87 3.71 2.28
N LEU A 151 -7.45 2.47 2.50
CA LEU A 151 -6.71 2.05 3.68
C LEU A 151 -5.36 1.49 3.22
N TRP A 152 -4.26 2.06 3.74
CA TRP A 152 -2.93 1.75 3.29
C TRP A 152 -2.00 1.35 4.44
N TRP A 153 -1.54 0.12 4.44
CA TRP A 153 -0.54 -0.38 5.37
C TRP A 153 0.55 -1.11 4.60
N GLN A 154 1.58 -0.37 4.20
CA GLN A 154 2.68 -0.84 3.36
C GLN A 154 3.91 0.03 3.64
N GLY A 155 5.10 -0.41 3.25
CA GLY A 155 6.38 0.32 3.38
C GLY A 155 7.56 -0.62 3.63
N ASP A 156 7.29 -1.85 4.07
CA ASP A 156 8.35 -2.79 4.43
C ASP A 156 9.32 -3.07 3.28
N LYS A 157 8.81 -3.26 2.06
CA LYS A 157 9.66 -3.52 0.89
C LYS A 157 10.48 -2.29 0.49
N ASP A 158 9.94 -1.08 0.64
CA ASP A 158 10.61 0.16 0.26
C ASP A 158 11.84 0.46 1.13
N ARG A 159 11.83 0.08 2.43
CA ARG A 159 12.95 0.34 3.35
C ARG A 159 14.27 -0.34 2.95
N TYR A 160 14.24 -1.28 2.05
CA TYR A 160 15.44 -1.94 1.51
C TYR A 160 16.08 -1.19 0.34
N ASN A 161 15.45 -0.11 -0.15
CA ASN A 161 15.95 0.70 -1.24
C ASN A 161 15.92 2.18 -0.87
N THR A 162 17.09 2.82 -0.81
CA THR A 162 17.23 4.21 -0.38
C THR A 162 16.46 5.18 -1.28
N ALA A 163 16.48 4.96 -2.59
CA ALA A 163 15.75 5.82 -3.52
C ALA A 163 14.23 5.69 -3.33
N HIS A 164 13.70 4.47 -3.10
CA HIS A 164 12.28 4.27 -2.80
C HIS A 164 11.89 4.94 -1.48
N SER A 165 12.71 4.77 -0.44
CA SER A 165 12.46 5.36 0.87
C SER A 165 12.41 6.89 0.81
N ALA A 166 13.35 7.52 0.10
CA ALA A 166 13.40 8.97 -0.09
C ALA A 166 12.20 9.51 -0.88
N MET A 167 11.67 8.72 -1.79
CA MET A 167 10.52 9.10 -2.63
C MET A 167 9.17 8.67 -2.05
N TYR A 168 9.15 7.96 -0.91
CA TYR A 168 7.95 7.33 -0.38
C TYR A 168 6.77 8.30 -0.20
N GLY A 169 6.99 9.44 0.43
CA GLY A 169 5.95 10.46 0.64
C GLY A 169 5.39 11.03 -0.67
N LYS A 170 6.26 11.29 -1.67
CA LYS A 170 5.82 11.75 -2.99
C LYS A 170 4.99 10.69 -3.72
N ASN A 171 5.44 9.44 -3.69
CA ASN A 171 4.73 8.32 -4.29
C ASN A 171 3.38 8.06 -3.60
N LEU A 172 3.30 8.25 -2.27
CA LEU A 172 2.05 8.13 -1.51
C LEU A 172 1.05 9.22 -1.90
N ASN A 173 1.50 10.46 -2.08
CA ASN A 173 0.69 11.55 -2.60
C ASN A 173 0.13 11.23 -4.00
N GLN A 174 0.99 10.70 -4.88
CA GLN A 174 0.58 10.31 -6.22
C GLN A 174 -0.38 9.12 -6.20
N LEU A 175 -0.18 8.16 -5.30
CA LEU A 175 -1.08 7.02 -5.10
C LEU A 175 -2.48 7.49 -4.71
N PHE A 176 -2.59 8.41 -3.77
CA PHE A 176 -3.89 8.93 -3.32
C PHE A 176 -4.65 9.61 -4.47
N LYS A 177 -3.96 10.46 -5.24
CA LYS A 177 -4.53 11.10 -6.44
C LYS A 177 -4.98 10.07 -7.48
N ALA A 178 -4.13 9.07 -7.75
CA ALA A 178 -4.40 8.03 -8.72
C ALA A 178 -5.61 7.18 -8.31
N LEU A 179 -5.70 6.74 -7.05
CA LEU A 179 -6.83 5.95 -6.55
C LEU A 179 -8.14 6.72 -6.63
N ARG A 180 -8.18 8.00 -6.22
CA ARG A 180 -9.36 8.84 -6.37
C ARG A 180 -9.84 8.93 -7.82
N LYS A 181 -8.92 9.09 -8.76
CA LYS A 181 -9.22 9.13 -10.20
C LYS A 181 -9.71 7.77 -10.70
N GLU A 182 -9.00 6.69 -10.38
CA GLU A 182 -9.32 5.33 -10.84
C GLU A 182 -10.70 4.85 -10.42
N PHE A 183 -11.12 5.20 -9.21
CA PHE A 183 -12.41 4.80 -8.66
C PHE A 183 -13.49 5.89 -8.75
N ASN A 184 -13.23 6.99 -9.48
CA ASN A 184 -14.12 8.14 -9.57
C ASN A 184 -14.66 8.61 -8.19
N ALA A 185 -13.76 8.70 -7.23
CA ALA A 185 -14.05 8.95 -5.83
C ALA A 185 -13.30 10.19 -5.30
N PRO A 186 -13.58 11.41 -5.81
CA PRO A 186 -12.81 12.62 -5.49
C PRO A 186 -12.88 13.01 -4.01
N LYS A 187 -13.91 12.58 -3.29
CA LYS A 187 -14.11 12.85 -1.86
C LYS A 187 -13.63 11.72 -0.94
N ALA A 188 -13.19 10.58 -1.50
CA ALA A 188 -12.71 9.46 -0.71
C ALA A 188 -11.55 9.88 0.20
N LYS A 189 -11.57 9.42 1.44
CA LYS A 189 -10.53 9.68 2.43
C LYS A 189 -9.40 8.63 2.32
N MET A 190 -8.26 8.89 2.94
CA MET A 190 -7.19 7.89 3.04
C MET A 190 -6.69 7.75 4.48
N VAL A 191 -6.57 6.52 4.95
CA VAL A 191 -5.93 6.22 6.23
C VAL A 191 -4.66 5.42 5.96
N VAL A 192 -3.54 5.94 6.44
CA VAL A 192 -2.21 5.32 6.31
C VAL A 192 -1.76 4.82 7.67
N ALA A 193 -1.36 3.57 7.77
CA ALA A 193 -0.73 3.03 8.97
C ALA A 193 0.78 2.95 8.79
N THR A 194 1.54 3.37 9.79
CA THR A 194 3.01 3.27 9.79
C THR A 194 3.46 1.82 9.98
N LEU A 195 4.75 1.54 9.78
CA LEU A 195 5.32 0.23 10.10
C LEU A 195 5.44 0.08 11.63
N GLY A 196 4.95 -1.02 12.19
CA GLY A 196 4.86 -1.23 13.63
C GLY A 196 6.22 -1.30 14.35
N GLN A 197 7.28 -1.75 13.67
CA GLN A 197 8.63 -1.75 14.24
C GLN A 197 9.30 -0.37 14.26
N THR A 198 8.79 0.61 13.50
CA THR A 198 9.46 1.91 13.33
C THR A 198 9.02 2.89 14.40
N ASN A 199 9.90 3.16 15.35
CA ASN A 199 9.69 4.22 16.35
C ASN A 199 10.03 5.57 15.72
N LYS A 200 9.09 6.52 15.69
CA LYS A 200 9.23 7.81 15.02
C LYS A 200 10.35 8.70 15.61
N ASP A 201 10.64 8.55 16.90
CA ASP A 201 11.59 9.40 17.63
C ASP A 201 13.03 8.87 17.54
N SER A 202 13.21 7.58 17.25
CA SER A 202 14.53 6.93 17.15
C SER A 202 14.85 6.34 15.79
N ALA A 203 13.91 6.38 14.82
CA ALA A 203 14.15 5.88 13.48
C ALA A 203 15.28 6.63 12.78
N THR A 204 16.06 5.89 11.98
CA THR A 204 17.17 6.44 11.19
C THR A 204 17.13 5.89 9.76
N GLY A 205 17.91 6.48 8.86
CA GLY A 205 18.07 5.97 7.49
C GLY A 205 16.76 5.82 6.73
N ASN A 206 16.62 4.70 6.06
CA ASN A 206 15.47 4.43 5.18
C ASN A 206 14.14 4.36 5.94
N GLU A 207 14.12 3.80 7.15
CA GLU A 207 12.89 3.73 7.95
C GLU A 207 12.40 5.12 8.38
N LYS A 208 13.35 6.02 8.71
CA LYS A 208 13.03 7.42 9.01
C LYS A 208 12.40 8.12 7.81
N MET A 209 12.99 7.98 6.62
CA MET A 209 12.47 8.59 5.40
C MET A 209 11.02 8.16 5.12
N ILE A 210 10.71 6.88 5.32
CA ILE A 210 9.37 6.34 5.10
C ILE A 210 8.38 6.91 6.11
N ILE A 211 8.70 6.86 7.41
CA ILE A 211 7.76 7.32 8.45
C ILE A 211 7.56 8.83 8.37
N ASP A 212 8.61 9.61 8.12
CA ASP A 212 8.51 11.05 7.88
C ASP A 212 7.63 11.36 6.66
N GLY A 213 7.81 10.58 5.58
CA GLY A 213 6.98 10.71 4.37
C GLY A 213 5.50 10.40 4.61
N MET A 214 5.18 9.44 5.49
CA MET A 214 3.81 9.13 5.89
C MET A 214 3.20 10.28 6.70
N PHE A 215 3.91 10.82 7.70
CA PHE A 215 3.42 11.95 8.49
C PHE A 215 3.28 13.22 7.65
N ALA A 216 4.26 13.54 6.80
CA ALA A 216 4.18 14.68 5.89
C ALA A 216 2.98 14.56 4.91
N PHE A 217 2.65 13.35 4.46
CA PHE A 217 1.44 13.09 3.69
C PHE A 217 0.18 13.44 4.50
N GLY A 218 0.06 12.98 5.73
CA GLY A 218 -1.08 13.29 6.60
C GLY A 218 -1.22 14.80 6.84
N ASP A 219 -0.11 15.49 7.13
CA ASP A 219 -0.09 16.93 7.36
C ASP A 219 -0.49 17.75 6.13
N SER A 220 -0.10 17.29 4.93
CA SER A 220 -0.46 17.96 3.67
C SER A 220 -1.91 17.71 3.22
N HIS A 221 -2.61 16.73 3.82
CA HIS A 221 -3.98 16.34 3.47
C HIS A 221 -4.94 16.39 4.67
N LYS A 222 -4.80 17.41 5.53
CA LYS A 222 -5.67 17.58 6.70
C LYS A 222 -7.15 17.58 6.31
N GLY A 223 -7.94 16.76 7.01
CA GLY A 223 -9.36 16.56 6.71
C GLY A 223 -9.65 15.59 5.55
N GLU A 224 -8.63 15.18 4.79
CA GLU A 224 -8.75 14.20 3.71
C GLU A 224 -8.00 12.90 3.99
N ALA A 225 -6.93 12.97 4.77
CA ALA A 225 -6.15 11.80 5.17
C ALA A 225 -5.82 11.82 6.66
N ALA A 226 -5.57 10.64 7.22
CA ALA A 226 -5.08 10.43 8.57
C ALA A 226 -3.92 9.44 8.57
N VAL A 227 -3.01 9.58 9.54
CA VAL A 227 -1.90 8.65 9.74
C VAL A 227 -2.04 8.00 11.11
N VAL A 228 -2.10 6.69 11.15
CA VAL A 228 -2.09 5.88 12.36
C VAL A 228 -0.65 5.52 12.71
N TYR A 229 -0.16 6.01 13.83
CA TYR A 229 1.14 5.62 14.36
C TYR A 229 1.02 4.27 15.07
N THR A 230 1.51 3.23 14.42
CA THR A 230 1.27 1.84 14.85
C THR A 230 2.31 1.26 15.78
N ASN A 231 3.48 1.90 15.96
CA ASN A 231 4.54 1.36 16.83
C ASN A 231 4.07 1.07 18.27
N PRO A 232 3.34 1.96 18.98
CA PRO A 232 2.90 1.70 20.34
C PRO A 232 1.86 0.58 20.49
N ILE A 233 1.17 0.24 19.40
CA ILE A 233 0.09 -0.76 19.40
C ILE A 233 0.47 -2.06 18.70
N SER A 234 1.73 -2.16 18.23
CA SER A 234 2.29 -3.33 17.58
C SER A 234 3.11 -4.16 18.57
N MET A 235 2.90 -5.45 18.53
CA MET A 235 3.58 -6.46 19.35
C MET A 235 4.14 -7.57 18.47
N GLY A 236 5.13 -8.28 18.98
CA GLY A 236 5.81 -9.35 18.25
C GLY A 236 7.09 -8.85 17.59
N SER A 237 7.36 -9.32 16.39
CA SER A 237 8.56 -8.97 15.62
C SER A 237 8.27 -7.85 14.60
N SER A 238 9.20 -7.62 13.66
CA SER A 238 9.04 -6.62 12.60
C SER A 238 8.03 -7.06 11.52
N SER A 239 7.66 -6.11 10.65
CA SER A 239 6.69 -6.31 9.57
C SER A 239 7.08 -7.42 8.59
N ASN A 240 8.38 -7.55 8.24
CA ASN A 240 8.85 -8.62 7.35
C ASN A 240 8.74 -10.03 7.95
N ALA A 241 8.70 -10.14 9.26
CA ALA A 241 8.41 -11.40 9.98
C ALA A 241 6.93 -11.47 10.42
N HIS A 242 6.05 -10.67 9.79
CA HIS A 242 4.62 -10.64 10.07
C HIS A 242 4.27 -10.47 11.55
N TYR A 243 5.03 -9.62 12.27
CA TYR A 243 4.88 -9.39 13.71
C TYR A 243 4.87 -10.68 14.56
N GLY A 244 5.60 -11.71 14.11
CA GLY A 244 5.61 -13.03 14.75
C GLY A 244 4.26 -13.75 14.74
N GLY A 245 3.35 -13.37 13.83
CA GLY A 245 2.00 -13.89 13.78
C GLY A 245 1.08 -13.35 14.90
N ASN A 246 1.47 -12.24 15.56
CA ASN A 246 0.71 -11.70 16.69
C ASN A 246 -0.63 -11.10 16.24
N ALA A 247 -1.71 -11.82 16.55
CA ALA A 247 -3.08 -11.43 16.17
C ALA A 247 -3.52 -10.08 16.77
N LYS A 248 -3.04 -9.73 17.97
CA LYS A 248 -3.38 -8.45 18.62
C LYS A 248 -2.85 -7.26 17.81
N THR A 249 -1.65 -7.38 17.22
CA THR A 249 -1.12 -6.33 16.34
C THR A 249 -2.07 -6.05 15.17
N TYR A 250 -2.49 -7.09 14.45
CA TYR A 250 -3.42 -6.91 13.33
C TYR A 250 -4.76 -6.34 13.76
N MET A 251 -5.30 -6.80 14.92
CA MET A 251 -6.56 -6.28 15.45
C MET A 251 -6.43 -4.82 15.88
N ASN A 252 -5.38 -4.47 16.64
CA ASN A 252 -5.15 -3.10 17.12
C ASN A 252 -4.96 -2.12 15.98
N VAL A 253 -4.13 -2.48 14.98
CA VAL A 253 -3.92 -1.64 13.79
C VAL A 253 -5.23 -1.48 13.02
N GLY A 254 -5.99 -2.55 12.83
CA GLY A 254 -7.29 -2.50 12.18
C GLY A 254 -8.30 -1.61 12.92
N LEU A 255 -8.39 -1.70 14.24
CA LEU A 255 -9.25 -0.84 15.06
C LEU A 255 -8.87 0.64 14.97
N ALA A 256 -7.56 0.92 14.92
CA ALA A 256 -7.07 2.30 14.79
C ALA A 256 -7.23 2.90 13.39
N MET A 257 -7.37 2.07 12.36
CA MET A 257 -7.58 2.52 10.97
C MET A 257 -9.06 2.67 10.59
N GLY A 258 -9.96 1.95 11.24
CA GLY A 258 -11.41 2.03 11.04
C GLY A 258 -12.04 3.18 11.79
#